data_6c473e48b8f5c2fb39d7fde737625336
#
_entry.id   6c473e48b8f5c2fb39d7fde737625336
#
_cell.length_a   1.000
_cell.length_b   1.000
_cell.length_c   1.000
_cell.angle_alpha   90.00
_cell.angle_beta   90.00
_cell.angle_gamma   90.00
#
_symmetry.space_group_name_H-M   'P 1'
#
loop_
_entity.id
_entity.type
_entity.pdbx_description
1 polymer ?
#
loop_
_entity_poly.entity_id
_entity_poly.type
_entity_poly.pdbx_seq_one_letter_code
_entity_poly.pdbx_strand_id
1 'polypeptide(L)'
;MKKLLFLFLFLATAAFGQAQIGKMLGQWNTIDDKTGDQRTCVSITEKNGVYQAEIICMYEKDANGHYKVMKPPYPKQWEGIVGTQIFIDMKADGDHLKGKVYDPESQKTYHGKVTYKAKTDELVLRGSLDKAGLLGRSQTWKRKK
;
A
#
# COMPACT_ATOMS: atom_id res chain seq x y z
N MET A 1 34.27 -24.48 5.23
CA MET A 1 34.23 -23.25 4.43
C MET A 1 32.96 -23.13 3.61
N LYS A 2 32.50 -24.16 2.92
CA LYS A 2 31.25 -24.07 2.13
C LYS A 2 29.99 -23.78 2.95
N LYS A 3 29.90 -24.24 4.20
CA LYS A 3 28.74 -23.97 5.09
C LYS A 3 28.69 -22.51 5.59
N LEU A 4 29.81 -21.83 5.74
CA LEU A 4 29.87 -20.43 6.16
C LEU A 4 29.41 -19.50 5.05
N LEU A 5 29.72 -19.82 3.78
CA LEU A 5 29.31 -19.04 2.61
C LEU A 5 27.78 -19.05 2.41
N PHE A 6 27.14 -20.18 2.69
CA PHE A 6 25.67 -20.30 2.63
C PHE A 6 24.96 -19.47 3.70
N LEU A 7 25.52 -19.40 4.91
CA LEU A 7 24.97 -18.60 5.99
C LEU A 7 25.04 -17.11 5.70
N PHE A 8 26.14 -16.64 5.09
CA PHE A 8 26.32 -15.26 4.68
C PHE A 8 25.35 -14.84 3.58
N LEU A 9 25.06 -15.70 2.62
CA LEU A 9 24.11 -15.43 1.55
C LEU A 9 22.67 -15.30 2.08
N PHE A 10 22.30 -16.12 3.06
CA PHE A 10 20.97 -16.09 3.69
C PHE A 10 20.78 -14.81 4.52
N LEU A 11 21.80 -14.38 5.24
CA LEU A 11 21.77 -13.11 6.00
C LEU A 11 21.66 -11.89 5.07
N ALA A 12 22.34 -11.91 3.92
CA ALA A 12 22.29 -10.82 2.95
C ALA A 12 20.91 -10.68 2.31
N THR A 13 20.25 -11.81 2.00
CA THR A 13 18.89 -11.79 1.42
C THR A 13 17.85 -11.31 2.43
N ALA A 14 17.96 -11.71 3.70
CA ALA A 14 17.06 -11.26 4.76
C ALA A 14 17.21 -9.74 5.02
N ALA A 15 18.45 -9.22 5.04
CA ALA A 15 18.70 -7.79 5.21
C ALA A 15 18.17 -6.97 4.02
N PHE A 16 18.27 -7.49 2.80
CA PHE A 16 17.71 -6.85 1.61
C PHE A 16 16.18 -6.79 1.66
N GLY A 17 15.52 -7.87 2.04
CA GLY A 17 14.06 -7.91 2.21
C GLY A 17 13.56 -6.90 3.25
N GLN A 18 14.23 -6.79 4.40
CA GLN A 18 13.92 -5.80 5.43
C GLN A 18 14.13 -4.36 4.94
N ALA A 19 15.19 -4.09 4.17
CA ALA A 19 15.44 -2.77 3.59
C ALA A 19 14.32 -2.36 2.61
N GLN A 20 13.82 -3.29 1.79
CA GLN A 20 12.70 -3.05 0.88
C GLN A 20 11.41 -2.71 1.66
N ILE A 21 11.11 -3.45 2.71
CA ILE A 21 9.92 -3.21 3.54
C ILE A 21 10.01 -1.88 4.26
N GLY A 22 11.17 -1.49 4.76
CA GLY A 22 11.41 -0.19 5.38
C GLY A 22 11.09 0.99 4.44
N LYS A 23 11.28 0.82 3.14
CA LYS A 23 10.93 1.82 2.12
C LYS A 23 9.43 1.98 1.92
N MET A 24 8.62 1.04 2.37
CA MET A 24 7.16 1.12 2.26
C MET A 24 6.53 2.07 3.28
N LEU A 25 7.24 2.39 4.37
CA LEU A 25 6.75 3.33 5.38
C LEU A 25 6.68 4.76 4.82
N GLY A 26 5.72 5.52 5.34
CA GLY A 26 5.52 6.92 4.96
C GLY A 26 4.21 7.15 4.23
N GLN A 27 4.14 8.23 3.47
CA GLN A 27 2.91 8.66 2.81
C GLN A 27 2.93 8.37 1.31
N TRP A 28 1.79 7.93 0.81
CA TRP A 28 1.61 7.49 -0.55
C TRP A 28 0.32 8.04 -1.15
N ASN A 29 0.35 8.37 -2.43
CA ASN A 29 -0.84 8.72 -3.20
C ASN A 29 -1.34 7.48 -3.94
N THR A 30 -2.60 7.13 -3.73
CA THR A 30 -3.23 6.02 -4.44
C THR A 30 -3.68 6.47 -5.82
N ILE A 31 -3.45 5.64 -6.82
CA ILE A 31 -3.80 5.91 -8.21
C ILE A 31 -4.86 4.92 -8.65
N ASP A 32 -5.97 5.43 -9.16
CA ASP A 32 -7.03 4.59 -9.72
C ASP A 32 -6.50 3.82 -10.94
N ASP A 33 -6.62 2.51 -10.93
CA ASP A 33 -6.08 1.64 -11.98
C ASP A 33 -6.86 1.70 -13.30
N LYS A 34 -8.08 2.23 -13.27
CA LYS A 34 -8.93 2.40 -14.47
C LYS A 34 -8.75 3.77 -15.12
N THR A 35 -8.68 4.83 -14.32
CA THR A 35 -8.66 6.21 -14.82
C THR A 35 -7.28 6.86 -14.78
N GLY A 36 -6.35 6.32 -13.95
CA GLY A 36 -5.08 6.96 -13.67
C GLY A 36 -5.16 8.14 -12.72
N ASP A 37 -6.34 8.43 -12.17
CA ASP A 37 -6.54 9.55 -11.27
C ASP A 37 -5.95 9.29 -9.88
N GLN A 38 -5.35 10.34 -9.31
CA GLN A 38 -4.92 10.36 -7.92
C GLN A 38 -6.15 10.51 -7.04
N ARG A 39 -6.40 9.52 -6.16
CA ARG A 39 -7.65 9.43 -5.39
C ARG A 39 -7.49 9.84 -3.93
N THR A 40 -6.56 9.23 -3.23
CA THR A 40 -6.37 9.43 -1.79
C THR A 40 -4.90 9.51 -1.45
N CYS A 41 -4.59 10.03 -0.27
CA CYS A 41 -3.27 9.80 0.33
C CYS A 41 -3.40 8.90 1.56
N VAL A 42 -2.42 8.04 1.72
CA VAL A 42 -2.38 6.99 2.72
C VAL A 42 -1.08 7.09 3.49
N SER A 43 -1.15 6.93 4.81
CA SER A 43 0.03 6.82 5.67
C SER A 43 0.24 5.37 6.09
N ILE A 44 1.42 4.81 5.76
CA ILE A 44 1.82 3.48 6.19
C ILE A 44 2.72 3.61 7.41
N THR A 45 2.34 2.94 8.48
CA THR A 45 3.07 2.85 9.75
C THR A 45 3.25 1.39 10.15
N GLU A 46 4.21 1.15 11.06
CA GLU A 46 4.48 -0.20 11.60
C GLU A 46 4.50 -0.13 13.12
N LYS A 47 3.91 -1.13 13.75
CA LYS A 47 3.95 -1.34 15.20
C LYS A 47 4.00 -2.83 15.51
N ASN A 48 5.07 -3.24 16.20
CA ASN A 48 5.26 -4.64 16.63
C ASN A 48 5.15 -5.66 15.48
N GLY A 49 5.70 -5.34 14.30
CA GLY A 49 5.68 -6.19 13.12
C GLY A 49 4.38 -6.19 12.34
N VAL A 50 3.38 -5.41 12.74
CA VAL A 50 2.12 -5.23 12.04
C VAL A 50 2.10 -3.89 11.33
N TYR A 51 1.81 -3.91 10.04
CA TYR A 51 1.76 -2.72 9.19
C TYR A 51 0.34 -2.22 9.07
N GLN A 52 0.17 -0.92 9.22
CA GLN A 52 -1.12 -0.24 9.11
C GLN A 52 -1.06 0.77 7.97
N ALA A 53 -2.18 0.97 7.31
CA ALA A 53 -2.35 1.97 6.26
C ALA A 53 -3.65 2.73 6.50
N GLU A 54 -3.53 4.01 6.80
CA GLU A 54 -4.68 4.88 7.07
C GLU A 54 -4.86 5.87 5.92
N ILE A 55 -6.09 6.01 5.43
CA ILE A 55 -6.44 7.06 4.49
C ILE A 55 -6.46 8.39 5.26
N ILE A 56 -5.53 9.29 4.94
CA ILE A 56 -5.38 10.58 5.63
C ILE A 56 -5.88 11.77 4.82
N CYS A 57 -6.09 11.60 3.51
CA CYS A 57 -6.71 12.62 2.67
C CYS A 57 -7.39 12.02 1.45
N MET A 58 -8.31 12.77 0.86
CA MET A 58 -8.86 12.54 -0.47
C MET A 58 -8.50 13.71 -1.38
N TYR A 59 -8.40 13.44 -2.67
CA TYR A 59 -8.13 14.45 -3.69
C TYR A 59 -9.35 14.74 -4.54
N GLU A 60 -9.44 15.98 -5.00
CA GLU A 60 -10.34 16.43 -6.06
C GLU A 60 -9.55 17.20 -7.12
N LYS A 61 -10.08 17.29 -8.32
CA LYS A 61 -9.49 18.14 -9.37
C LYS A 61 -10.10 19.54 -9.31
N ASP A 62 -9.25 20.56 -9.45
CA ASP A 62 -9.70 21.93 -9.69
C ASP A 62 -10.14 22.12 -11.14
N ALA A 63 -10.56 23.34 -11.48
CA ALA A 63 -11.01 23.70 -12.82
C ALA A 63 -9.92 23.52 -13.93
N ASN A 64 -8.66 23.54 -13.52
CA ASN A 64 -7.51 23.35 -14.43
C ASN A 64 -7.00 21.90 -14.47
N GLY A 65 -7.67 20.97 -13.78
CA GLY A 65 -7.31 19.57 -13.73
C GLY A 65 -6.18 19.24 -12.74
N HIS A 66 -5.76 20.18 -11.89
CA HIS A 66 -4.78 19.93 -10.84
C HIS A 66 -5.42 19.27 -9.63
N TYR A 67 -4.71 18.34 -9.01
CA TYR A 67 -5.17 17.70 -7.78
C TYR A 67 -4.96 18.63 -6.58
N LYS A 68 -6.00 18.73 -5.76
CA LYS A 68 -5.95 19.40 -4.46
C LYS A 68 -6.60 18.51 -3.40
N VAL A 69 -6.18 18.68 -2.16
CA VAL A 69 -6.79 17.97 -1.03
C VAL A 69 -8.21 18.48 -0.82
N MET A 70 -9.15 17.55 -0.83
CA MET A 70 -10.54 17.84 -0.54
C MET A 70 -10.71 18.20 0.94
N LYS A 71 -11.47 19.25 1.21
CA LYS A 71 -11.79 19.69 2.57
C LYS A 71 -13.21 19.29 2.97
N PRO A 72 -13.44 18.97 4.25
CA PRO A 72 -14.80 18.74 4.72
C PRO A 72 -15.66 20.04 4.60
N PRO A 73 -16.99 19.91 4.48
CA PRO A 73 -17.75 18.66 4.51
C PRO A 73 -17.58 17.84 3.22
N TYR A 74 -17.41 16.53 3.39
CA TYR A 74 -17.29 15.61 2.24
C TYR A 74 -18.67 15.29 1.64
N PRO A 75 -18.73 14.97 0.33
CA PRO A 75 -19.93 14.41 -0.25
C PRO A 75 -20.40 13.18 0.53
N LYS A 76 -21.73 13.01 0.68
CA LYS A 76 -22.31 11.96 1.52
C LYS A 76 -21.78 10.56 1.24
N GLN A 77 -21.56 10.22 -0.02
CA GLN A 77 -21.03 8.92 -0.44
C GLN A 77 -19.56 8.70 -0.03
N TRP A 78 -18.85 9.75 0.36
CA TRP A 78 -17.44 9.70 0.76
C TRP A 78 -17.21 10.06 2.23
N GLU A 79 -18.29 10.26 2.98
CA GLU A 79 -18.18 10.43 4.43
C GLU A 79 -17.58 9.18 5.07
N GLY A 80 -16.67 9.38 6.02
CA GLY A 80 -16.03 8.29 6.75
C GLY A 80 -14.87 7.59 6.02
N ILE A 81 -14.53 7.99 4.79
CA ILE A 81 -13.39 7.42 4.06
C ILE A 81 -12.06 7.86 4.67
N VAL A 82 -11.91 9.15 4.97
CA VAL A 82 -10.73 9.66 5.69
C VAL A 82 -10.75 9.11 7.12
N GLY A 83 -9.63 8.54 7.55
CA GLY A 83 -9.49 7.82 8.81
C GLY A 83 -9.66 6.30 8.70
N THR A 84 -10.05 5.78 7.53
CA THR A 84 -10.21 4.34 7.31
C THR A 84 -8.85 3.64 7.33
N GLN A 85 -8.77 2.54 8.07
CA GLN A 85 -7.64 1.62 8.03
C GLN A 85 -7.84 0.63 6.89
N ILE A 86 -6.86 0.58 5.97
CA ILE A 86 -6.92 -0.28 4.78
C ILE A 86 -6.33 -1.67 5.07
N PHE A 87 -5.21 -1.72 5.80
CA PHE A 87 -4.52 -2.97 6.08
C PHE A 87 -5.12 -3.70 7.27
N ILE A 88 -5.27 -5.02 7.15
CA ILE A 88 -5.74 -5.91 8.20
C ILE A 88 -4.73 -7.04 8.32
N ASP A 89 -4.13 -7.21 9.52
CA ASP A 89 -3.11 -8.23 9.81
C ASP A 89 -1.98 -8.28 8.77
N MET A 90 -1.59 -7.12 8.29
CA MET A 90 -0.56 -6.99 7.27
C MET A 90 0.82 -7.15 7.91
N LYS A 91 1.57 -8.13 7.45
CA LYS A 91 2.89 -8.50 8.01
C LYS A 91 3.91 -8.72 6.91
N ALA A 92 5.18 -8.61 7.27
CA ALA A 92 6.29 -8.92 6.38
C ALA A 92 6.31 -10.41 6.02
N ASP A 93 6.48 -10.70 4.75
CA ASP A 93 6.69 -12.03 4.19
C ASP A 93 7.79 -11.93 3.11
N GLY A 94 9.04 -12.15 3.53
CA GLY A 94 10.20 -11.90 2.66
C GLY A 94 10.39 -10.42 2.34
N ASP A 95 10.35 -10.06 1.07
CA ASP A 95 10.53 -8.70 0.55
C ASP A 95 9.22 -7.93 0.33
N HIS A 96 8.09 -8.51 0.71
CA HIS A 96 6.77 -7.92 0.55
C HIS A 96 5.94 -8.00 1.83
N LEU A 97 4.82 -7.29 1.87
CA LEU A 97 3.82 -7.42 2.91
C LEU A 97 2.69 -8.32 2.42
N LYS A 98 2.13 -9.10 3.32
CA LYS A 98 1.01 -9.99 3.07
C LYS A 98 0.01 -9.95 4.21
N GLY A 99 -1.27 -9.97 3.87
CA GLY A 99 -2.38 -9.91 4.81
C GLY A 99 -3.69 -9.72 4.09
N LYS A 100 -4.55 -8.85 4.63
CA LYS A 100 -5.80 -8.49 4.00
C LYS A 100 -5.89 -6.98 3.81
N VAL A 101 -6.67 -6.56 2.80
CA VAL A 101 -6.95 -5.16 2.51
C VAL A 101 -8.45 -4.93 2.49
N TYR A 102 -8.86 -3.86 3.15
CA TYR A 102 -10.24 -3.38 3.13
C TYR A 102 -10.38 -2.26 2.09
N ASP A 103 -11.34 -2.41 1.21
CA ASP A 103 -11.73 -1.39 0.25
C ASP A 103 -12.97 -0.65 0.75
N PRO A 104 -12.84 0.63 1.17
CA PRO A 104 -13.99 1.37 1.70
C PRO A 104 -15.03 1.71 0.64
N GLU A 105 -14.66 1.72 -0.64
CA GLU A 105 -15.58 2.02 -1.74
C GLU A 105 -16.54 0.86 -1.98
N SER A 106 -16.05 -0.37 -2.09
CA SER A 106 -16.88 -1.57 -2.23
C SER A 106 -17.33 -2.15 -0.89
N GLN A 107 -16.75 -1.71 0.23
CA GLN A 107 -16.97 -2.25 1.59
C GLN A 107 -16.64 -3.75 1.70
N LYS A 108 -15.66 -4.20 0.94
CA LYS A 108 -15.21 -5.59 0.91
C LYS A 108 -13.76 -5.71 1.37
N THR A 109 -13.43 -6.89 1.88
CA THR A 109 -12.09 -7.26 2.29
C THR A 109 -11.52 -8.30 1.34
N TYR A 110 -10.29 -8.11 0.92
CA TYR A 110 -9.56 -8.97 -0.02
C TYR A 110 -8.28 -9.49 0.60
N HIS A 111 -7.72 -10.56 0.07
CA HIS A 111 -6.33 -10.92 0.32
C HIS A 111 -5.44 -9.82 -0.26
N GLY A 112 -4.40 -9.42 0.46
CA GLY A 112 -3.55 -8.30 0.10
C GLY A 112 -2.08 -8.67 0.03
N LYS A 113 -1.41 -8.16 -0.99
CA LYS A 113 0.05 -8.21 -1.13
C LYS A 113 0.56 -6.83 -1.52
N VAL A 114 1.55 -6.32 -0.79
CA VAL A 114 2.19 -5.03 -1.08
C VAL A 114 3.65 -5.26 -1.45
N THR A 115 4.04 -4.76 -2.61
CA THR A 115 5.40 -4.87 -3.12
C THR A 115 5.97 -3.47 -3.40
N TYR A 116 7.21 -3.24 -2.97
CA TYR A 116 7.92 -2.01 -3.27
C TYR A 116 8.73 -2.15 -4.57
N LYS A 117 8.59 -1.17 -5.44
CA LYS A 117 9.35 -1.07 -6.70
C LYS A 117 10.43 0.01 -6.57
N ALA A 118 11.65 -0.43 -6.30
CA ALA A 118 12.78 0.47 -6.04
C ALA A 118 13.13 1.37 -7.24
N LYS A 119 12.98 0.89 -8.47
CA LYS A 119 13.32 1.64 -9.69
C LYS A 119 12.46 2.90 -9.86
N THR A 120 11.21 2.85 -9.44
CA THR A 120 10.23 3.93 -9.64
C THR A 120 9.78 4.58 -8.34
N ASP A 121 10.25 4.08 -7.18
CA ASP A 121 9.77 4.47 -5.84
C ASP A 121 8.24 4.41 -5.74
N GLU A 122 7.69 3.27 -6.13
CA GLU A 122 6.26 3.01 -6.13
C GLU A 122 5.93 1.78 -5.31
N LEU A 123 4.71 1.73 -4.79
CA LEU A 123 4.11 0.51 -4.24
C LEU A 123 3.13 -0.08 -5.25
N VAL A 124 3.08 -1.41 -5.28
CA VAL A 124 2.01 -2.14 -5.95
C VAL A 124 1.23 -2.89 -4.90
N LEU A 125 -0.04 -2.54 -4.75
CA LEU A 125 -0.99 -3.24 -3.90
C LEU A 125 -1.85 -4.15 -4.78
N ARG A 126 -1.75 -5.46 -4.53
CA ARG A 126 -2.63 -6.43 -5.17
C ARG A 126 -3.68 -6.92 -4.18
N GLY A 127 -4.95 -6.66 -4.48
CA GLY A 127 -6.10 -7.23 -3.80
C GLY A 127 -6.66 -8.41 -4.59
N SER A 128 -6.94 -9.53 -3.94
CA SER A 128 -7.45 -10.73 -4.60
C SER A 128 -8.51 -11.45 -3.78
N LEU A 129 -9.38 -12.20 -4.48
CA LEU A 129 -10.38 -13.05 -3.83
C LEU A 129 -9.75 -14.32 -3.26
N ASP A 130 -8.70 -14.83 -3.89
CA ASP A 130 -7.96 -16.01 -3.51
C ASP A 130 -6.62 -15.70 -2.86
N LYS A 131 -6.14 -16.58 -2.00
CA LYS A 131 -4.84 -16.46 -1.32
C LYS A 131 -3.65 -16.39 -2.27
N ALA A 132 -3.71 -17.11 -3.40
CA ALA A 132 -2.63 -17.15 -4.37
C ALA A 132 -2.51 -15.86 -5.20
N GLY A 133 -3.51 -14.97 -5.13
CA GLY A 133 -3.51 -13.68 -5.84
C GLY A 133 -3.83 -13.78 -7.32
N LEU A 134 -4.42 -14.89 -7.79
CA LEU A 134 -4.74 -15.12 -9.21
C LEU A 134 -5.96 -14.31 -9.65
N LEU A 135 -7.02 -14.28 -8.83
CA LEU A 135 -8.27 -13.57 -9.10
C LEU A 135 -8.25 -12.21 -8.39
N GLY A 136 -7.57 -11.25 -8.97
CA GLY A 136 -7.40 -9.97 -8.32
C GLY A 136 -7.04 -8.82 -9.25
N ARG A 137 -6.83 -7.65 -8.63
CA ARG A 137 -6.43 -6.42 -9.29
C ARG A 137 -5.24 -5.82 -8.57
N SER A 138 -4.40 -5.13 -9.33
CA SER A 138 -3.26 -4.39 -8.80
C SER A 138 -3.48 -2.90 -8.95
N GLN A 139 -3.11 -2.14 -7.92
CA GLN A 139 -3.12 -0.69 -7.90
C GLN A 139 -1.71 -0.20 -7.59
N THR A 140 -1.26 0.83 -8.30
CA THR A 140 0.03 1.47 -8.05
C THR A 140 -0.17 2.68 -7.14
N TRP A 141 0.67 2.79 -6.12
CA TRP A 141 0.73 3.95 -5.24
C TRP A 141 2.04 4.67 -5.45
N LYS A 142 1.98 5.98 -5.59
CA LYS A 142 3.16 6.84 -5.78
C LYS A 142 3.50 7.55 -4.49
N ARG A 143 4.79 7.66 -4.18
CA ARG A 143 5.22 8.37 -2.97
C ARG A 143 4.70 9.80 -2.98
N LYS A 144 4.10 10.21 -1.88
CA LYS A 144 3.67 11.59 -1.68
C LYS A 144 4.91 12.45 -1.40
N LYS A 145 5.10 13.46 -2.22
CA LYS A 145 6.14 14.48 -2.07
C LYS A 145 5.67 15.64 -1.20
#